data_4e2112849f0a8ffc467c49d63f0efedc
#
_entry.id   4e2112849f0a8ffc467c49d63f0efedc
#
_cell.length_a   1.000
_cell.length_b   1.000
_cell.length_c   1.000
_cell.angle_alpha   90.00
_cell.angle_beta   90.00
_cell.angle_gamma   90.00
#
_symmetry.space_group_name_H-M   'P 1'
#
loop_
_entity.id
_entity.type
_entity.pdbx_description
1 polymer ?
#
loop_
_entity_poly.entity_id
_entity_poly.type
_entity_poly.pdbx_seq_one_letter_code
_entity_poly.pdbx_strand_id
1 'polypeptide(L)'
;MYHQLKLRNYTTMNQEFELIAKTFQGLEEVLAQELTELGASNIEIGRRMVSFTGDKAMMYKANFCLRTAIRILKPIKHFKANTADEVYDAIKEIHWDDYLDCMHSFAVDAVVFSTEFRHSKFVAYKVKDAIVDYFREKTGNRPSVRINNPDLALNIHVTEDKCTLSLDSSGESLHRRGYRQEQVEAPLNEVLAAGMILMTGWKGECDLIDPMCGSGTIPIEAALIARNIAPGVFRKEFGFEKWKDFDQELFDSIYNDDSQEREFEHKIYGYDNNPKANEIAIHNVKAAGVSKEVILKIQPFQQFEQPAEKSIIITNPPYGERISTEDLLGLYSMIGERLKHAFTGNDAWILSYREECFDQIGLKPSVKVPLFNGALECQFRQYQLFDGKYKAFRKDNEGTDFKPRRSEESRPRRSEDGRPRRFGDKPGFKRGDRKDGPRREWKKEDGEKREFRGRREGFDDRRKNFEGKRDSFGGRKAGDGKDFTREFKKDFKRSDDSRRSGDFKRGEFKKDFKRSDDFKPRTPRPSTDDGRPRQAPGPRYLHARRRPEEDNNQENNQD
;
A
#
# COMPACT_ATOMS: atom_id res chain seq x y z
N MET A 1 -30.20 -38.55 -1.74
CA MET A 1 -30.21 -37.09 -1.58
C MET A 1 -28.96 -36.58 -0.86
N TYR A 2 -28.58 -37.13 0.29
CA TYR A 2 -27.34 -36.70 1.04
C TYR A 2 -26.02 -36.93 0.29
N HIS A 3 -25.94 -38.00 -0.52
CA HIS A 3 -24.72 -38.31 -1.32
C HIS A 3 -24.57 -37.38 -2.53
N GLN A 4 -25.67 -36.94 -3.13
CA GLN A 4 -25.65 -35.97 -4.24
C GLN A 4 -25.34 -34.52 -3.77
N LEU A 5 -25.74 -34.17 -2.56
CA LEU A 5 -25.37 -32.90 -1.93
C LEU A 5 -23.89 -32.88 -1.57
N LYS A 6 -23.33 -33.99 -1.05
CA LYS A 6 -21.86 -34.08 -0.81
C LYS A 6 -21.06 -34.03 -2.11
N LEU A 7 -21.47 -34.68 -3.18
CA LEU A 7 -20.80 -34.61 -4.48
C LEU A 7 -20.91 -33.23 -5.11
N ARG A 8 -22.03 -32.55 -4.96
CA ARG A 8 -22.19 -31.16 -5.41
C ARG A 8 -21.24 -30.20 -4.65
N ASN A 9 -21.12 -30.36 -3.33
CA ASN A 9 -20.22 -29.58 -2.50
C ASN A 9 -18.74 -29.86 -2.81
N TYR A 10 -18.37 -31.12 -3.09
CA TYR A 10 -17.00 -31.48 -3.50
C TYR A 10 -16.62 -30.92 -4.89
N THR A 11 -17.57 -30.85 -5.81
CA THR A 11 -17.35 -30.29 -7.15
C THR A 11 -17.23 -28.76 -7.12
N THR A 12 -17.90 -28.10 -6.17
CA THR A 12 -17.83 -26.64 -6.00
C THR A 12 -16.55 -26.21 -5.25
N MET A 13 -15.96 -27.07 -4.43
CA MET A 13 -14.73 -26.78 -3.68
C MET A 13 -13.48 -26.71 -4.56
N ASN A 14 -13.46 -27.35 -5.73
CA ASN A 14 -12.30 -27.40 -6.61
C ASN A 14 -12.44 -26.55 -7.88
N GLN A 15 -13.44 -25.67 -7.95
CA GLN A 15 -13.57 -24.79 -9.10
C GLN A 15 -12.61 -23.63 -8.98
N GLU A 16 -11.57 -23.62 -9.82
CA GLU A 16 -10.65 -22.49 -9.95
C GLU A 16 -11.30 -21.33 -10.70
N PHE A 17 -10.96 -20.13 -10.31
CA PHE A 17 -11.43 -18.89 -10.92
C PHE A 17 -10.32 -17.83 -10.92
N GLU A 18 -10.49 -16.83 -11.77
CA GLU A 18 -9.59 -15.68 -11.83
C GLU A 18 -9.71 -14.85 -10.53
N LEU A 19 -8.57 -14.37 -10.05
CA LEU A 19 -8.41 -13.46 -8.94
C LEU A 19 -7.45 -12.33 -9.30
N ILE A 20 -7.67 -11.16 -8.75
CA ILE A 20 -6.81 -9.98 -8.96
C ILE A 20 -6.38 -9.44 -7.60
N ALA A 21 -5.10 -9.53 -7.28
CA ALA A 21 -4.50 -8.86 -6.13
C ALA A 21 -4.05 -7.44 -6.52
N LYS A 22 -4.62 -6.42 -5.90
CA LYS A 22 -4.17 -5.03 -6.07
C LYS A 22 -3.01 -4.72 -5.14
N THR A 23 -2.04 -3.92 -5.62
CA THR A 23 -0.89 -3.49 -4.84
C THR A 23 -0.46 -2.06 -5.18
N PHE A 24 0.57 -1.54 -4.50
CA PHE A 24 1.22 -0.30 -4.89
C PHE A 24 2.15 -0.52 -6.08
N GLN A 25 2.35 0.54 -6.87
CA GLN A 25 3.31 0.52 -7.96
C GLN A 25 4.73 0.32 -7.41
N GLY A 26 5.45 -0.62 -8.01
CA GLY A 26 6.78 -1.04 -7.60
C GLY A 26 6.80 -2.25 -6.66
N LEU A 27 5.64 -2.74 -6.19
CA LEU A 27 5.52 -3.95 -5.37
C LEU A 27 4.96 -5.15 -6.15
N GLU A 28 4.71 -5.01 -7.44
CA GLU A 28 4.05 -6.04 -8.25
C GLU A 28 4.86 -7.34 -8.29
N GLU A 29 6.19 -7.26 -8.42
CA GLU A 29 7.08 -8.43 -8.44
C GLU A 29 7.13 -9.12 -7.07
N VAL A 30 7.14 -8.34 -5.98
CA VAL A 30 7.11 -8.89 -4.61
C VAL A 30 5.79 -9.62 -4.36
N LEU A 31 4.68 -9.03 -4.78
CA LEU A 31 3.36 -9.66 -4.65
C LEU A 31 3.26 -10.95 -5.48
N ALA A 32 3.81 -10.97 -6.70
CA ALA A 32 3.86 -12.17 -7.52
C ALA A 32 4.68 -13.29 -6.87
N GLN A 33 5.78 -12.93 -6.19
CA GLN A 33 6.57 -13.87 -5.42
C GLN A 33 5.78 -14.44 -4.22
N GLU A 34 5.08 -13.59 -3.44
CA GLU A 34 4.22 -14.04 -2.35
C GLU A 34 3.11 -14.99 -2.85
N LEU A 35 2.47 -14.69 -3.99
CA LEU A 35 1.47 -15.55 -4.61
C LEU A 35 2.04 -16.89 -5.06
N THR A 36 3.27 -16.91 -5.61
CA THR A 36 3.98 -18.14 -5.97
C THR A 36 4.28 -18.99 -4.74
N GLU A 37 4.77 -18.38 -3.67
CA GLU A 37 5.03 -19.05 -2.38
C GLU A 37 3.74 -19.61 -1.75
N LEU A 38 2.61 -18.94 -1.98
CA LEU A 38 1.28 -19.35 -1.51
C LEU A 38 0.69 -20.51 -2.33
N GLY A 39 1.24 -20.79 -3.53
CA GLY A 39 0.82 -21.88 -4.42
C GLY A 39 -0.27 -21.46 -5.43
N ALA A 40 -0.39 -20.18 -5.74
CA ALA A 40 -1.28 -19.69 -6.80
C ALA A 40 -0.79 -20.10 -8.20
N SER A 41 -1.71 -20.26 -9.15
CA SER A 41 -1.41 -20.61 -10.54
C SER A 41 -1.68 -19.43 -11.49
N ASN A 42 -1.14 -19.49 -12.72
CA ASN A 42 -1.36 -18.51 -13.79
C ASN A 42 -1.12 -17.06 -13.34
N ILE A 43 0.04 -16.82 -12.70
CA ILE A 43 0.39 -15.51 -12.13
C ILE A 43 0.86 -14.60 -13.27
N GLU A 44 0.17 -13.47 -13.45
CA GLU A 44 0.49 -12.45 -14.45
C GLU A 44 0.62 -11.07 -13.79
N ILE A 45 1.78 -10.43 -13.99
CA ILE A 45 2.06 -9.11 -13.44
C ILE A 45 1.45 -8.04 -14.34
N GLY A 46 0.59 -7.21 -13.76
CA GLY A 46 0.03 -6.02 -14.39
C GLY A 46 0.42 -4.73 -13.66
N ARG A 47 -0.05 -3.60 -14.14
CA ARG A 47 0.22 -2.32 -13.48
C ARG A 47 -0.58 -2.17 -12.18
N ARG A 48 0.09 -2.10 -11.03
CA ARG A 48 -0.49 -2.02 -9.68
C ARG A 48 -1.41 -3.19 -9.34
N MET A 49 -1.16 -4.34 -9.94
CA MET A 49 -1.94 -5.55 -9.72
C MET A 49 -1.16 -6.79 -10.16
N VAL A 50 -1.57 -7.94 -9.66
CA VAL A 50 -1.18 -9.25 -10.13
C VAL A 50 -2.46 -10.06 -10.30
N SER A 51 -2.72 -10.60 -11.50
CA SER A 51 -3.78 -11.57 -11.70
C SER A 51 -3.25 -12.98 -11.48
N PHE A 52 -4.10 -13.86 -11.00
CA PHE A 52 -3.77 -15.24 -10.72
C PHE A 52 -5.03 -16.11 -10.71
N THR A 53 -4.84 -17.41 -10.76
CA THR A 53 -5.93 -18.40 -10.69
C THR A 53 -5.85 -19.16 -9.37
N GLY A 54 -6.99 -19.41 -8.77
CA GLY A 54 -7.11 -20.21 -7.55
C GLY A 54 -8.56 -20.55 -7.22
N ASP A 55 -8.73 -21.41 -6.26
CA ASP A 55 -10.03 -21.80 -5.71
C ASP A 55 -10.48 -20.88 -4.55
N LYS A 56 -11.55 -21.26 -3.86
CA LYS A 56 -12.05 -20.52 -2.70
C LYS A 56 -11.04 -20.49 -1.55
N ALA A 57 -10.30 -21.58 -1.32
CA ALA A 57 -9.26 -21.64 -0.29
C ALA A 57 -8.12 -20.69 -0.61
N MET A 58 -7.68 -20.63 -1.89
CA MET A 58 -6.67 -19.68 -2.34
C MET A 58 -7.13 -18.23 -2.16
N MET A 59 -8.39 -17.90 -2.46
CA MET A 59 -8.94 -16.57 -2.22
C MET A 59 -8.88 -16.19 -0.74
N TYR A 60 -9.24 -17.11 0.18
CA TYR A 60 -9.16 -16.88 1.61
C TYR A 60 -7.72 -16.70 2.08
N LYS A 61 -6.80 -17.60 1.66
CA LYS A 61 -5.36 -17.51 1.95
C LYS A 61 -4.76 -16.21 1.41
N ALA A 62 -5.11 -15.78 0.20
CA ALA A 62 -4.62 -14.54 -0.38
C ALA A 62 -5.02 -13.31 0.46
N ASN A 63 -6.25 -13.25 0.97
CA ASN A 63 -6.68 -12.18 1.88
C ASN A 63 -5.98 -12.25 3.25
N PHE A 64 -5.74 -13.46 3.76
CA PHE A 64 -5.22 -13.68 5.11
C PHE A 64 -3.70 -13.56 5.19
N CYS A 65 -2.96 -14.10 4.21
CA CYS A 65 -1.52 -14.28 4.26
C CYS A 65 -0.72 -13.19 3.51
N LEU A 66 -1.25 -12.60 2.41
CA LEU A 66 -0.48 -11.66 1.59
C LEU A 66 -0.17 -10.37 2.33
N ARG A 67 1.11 -9.99 2.33
CA ARG A 67 1.63 -8.81 3.03
C ARG A 67 1.61 -7.57 2.15
N THR A 68 1.79 -7.75 0.82
CA THR A 68 1.91 -6.66 -0.14
C THR A 68 0.65 -6.42 -0.98
N ALA A 69 -0.43 -7.18 -0.74
CA ALA A 69 -1.74 -6.91 -1.33
C ALA A 69 -2.51 -5.83 -0.56
N ILE A 70 -3.24 -4.98 -1.29
CA ILE A 70 -4.17 -3.98 -0.76
C ILE A 70 -5.60 -4.51 -0.77
N ARG A 71 -5.98 -5.25 -1.82
CA ARG A 71 -7.28 -5.87 -2.04
C ARG A 71 -7.16 -7.11 -2.90
N ILE A 72 -8.03 -8.08 -2.65
CA ILE A 72 -8.23 -9.25 -3.51
C ILE A 72 -9.62 -9.12 -4.14
N LEU A 73 -9.66 -9.09 -5.46
CA LEU A 73 -10.87 -8.96 -6.24
C LEU A 73 -11.16 -10.28 -6.96
N LYS A 74 -12.43 -10.70 -6.99
CA LYS A 74 -12.93 -11.84 -7.76
C LYS A 74 -13.74 -11.32 -8.94
N PRO A 75 -13.21 -11.31 -10.18
CA PRO A 75 -13.97 -10.96 -11.37
C PRO A 75 -15.21 -11.85 -11.53
N ILE A 76 -16.35 -11.24 -11.81
CA ILE A 76 -17.60 -11.95 -12.08
C ILE A 76 -18.13 -11.70 -13.50
N LYS A 77 -17.71 -10.60 -14.13
CA LYS A 77 -18.07 -10.34 -15.52
C LYS A 77 -17.01 -9.47 -16.20
N HIS A 78 -16.56 -9.93 -17.38
CA HIS A 78 -15.78 -9.14 -18.33
C HIS A 78 -16.69 -8.78 -19.51
N PHE A 79 -16.69 -7.51 -19.91
CA PHE A 79 -17.50 -7.04 -21.04
C PHE A 79 -16.87 -5.81 -21.69
N LYS A 80 -17.38 -5.43 -22.85
CA LYS A 80 -17.00 -4.19 -23.53
C LYS A 80 -18.15 -3.21 -23.44
N ALA A 81 -17.82 -1.94 -23.21
CA ALA A 81 -18.78 -0.85 -23.22
C ALA A 81 -18.07 0.46 -23.61
N ASN A 82 -18.71 1.24 -24.47
CA ASN A 82 -18.27 2.59 -24.85
C ASN A 82 -19.16 3.67 -24.24
N THR A 83 -20.33 3.27 -23.75
CA THR A 83 -21.32 4.16 -23.14
C THR A 83 -21.73 3.67 -21.76
N ALA A 84 -22.23 4.59 -20.95
CA ALA A 84 -22.72 4.27 -19.62
C ALA A 84 -24.01 3.42 -19.64
N ASP A 85 -24.78 3.49 -20.72
CA ASP A 85 -25.99 2.68 -20.90
C ASP A 85 -25.61 1.23 -21.24
N GLU A 86 -24.58 1.02 -22.08
CA GLU A 86 -24.02 -0.32 -22.31
C GLU A 86 -23.47 -0.96 -21.00
N VAL A 87 -22.86 -0.14 -20.12
CA VAL A 87 -22.46 -0.62 -18.78
C VAL A 87 -23.70 -1.04 -17.99
N TYR A 88 -24.75 -0.20 -17.97
CA TYR A 88 -25.98 -0.51 -17.23
C TYR A 88 -26.62 -1.83 -17.72
N ASP A 89 -26.76 -2.01 -19.05
CA ASP A 89 -27.36 -3.20 -19.64
C ASP A 89 -26.55 -4.46 -19.30
N ALA A 90 -25.24 -4.41 -19.47
CA ALA A 90 -24.36 -5.52 -19.14
C ALA A 90 -24.43 -5.92 -17.65
N ILE A 91 -24.54 -4.95 -16.75
CA ILE A 91 -24.65 -5.21 -15.31
C ILE A 91 -26.02 -5.79 -14.94
N LYS A 92 -27.09 -5.33 -15.61
CA LYS A 92 -28.45 -5.80 -15.36
C LYS A 92 -28.68 -7.27 -15.76
N GLU A 93 -27.91 -7.78 -16.73
CA GLU A 93 -27.96 -9.19 -17.16
C GLU A 93 -27.45 -10.20 -16.10
N ILE A 94 -26.72 -9.73 -15.08
CA ILE A 94 -26.16 -10.59 -14.04
C ILE A 94 -27.28 -11.10 -13.12
N HIS A 95 -27.22 -12.38 -12.77
CA HIS A 95 -28.13 -12.99 -11.76
C HIS A 95 -27.72 -12.54 -10.36
N TRP A 96 -28.20 -11.36 -9.96
CA TRP A 96 -27.81 -10.73 -8.69
C TRP A 96 -28.29 -11.51 -7.45
N ASP A 97 -29.30 -12.37 -7.59
CA ASP A 97 -29.75 -13.21 -6.48
C ASP A 97 -28.69 -14.18 -5.96
N ASP A 98 -27.69 -14.51 -6.78
CA ASP A 98 -26.58 -15.37 -6.37
C ASP A 98 -25.65 -14.66 -5.38
N TYR A 99 -25.60 -13.34 -5.41
CA TYR A 99 -24.69 -12.52 -4.62
C TYR A 99 -25.35 -11.70 -3.52
N LEU A 100 -26.58 -11.21 -3.76
CA LEU A 100 -27.24 -10.19 -2.94
C LEU A 100 -28.73 -10.48 -2.82
N ASP A 101 -29.40 -9.89 -1.86
CA ASP A 101 -30.87 -9.79 -1.76
C ASP A 101 -31.28 -8.40 -1.25
N CYS A 102 -32.59 -8.15 -1.15
CA CYS A 102 -33.13 -6.86 -0.75
C CYS A 102 -32.87 -6.47 0.72
N MET A 103 -32.48 -7.42 1.57
CA MET A 103 -32.21 -7.19 2.99
C MET A 103 -30.76 -6.74 3.25
N HIS A 104 -29.87 -6.99 2.29
CA HIS A 104 -28.45 -6.68 2.40
C HIS A 104 -28.11 -5.34 1.76
N SER A 105 -26.96 -4.82 2.12
CA SER A 105 -26.41 -3.58 1.59
C SER A 105 -25.25 -3.83 0.64
N PHE A 106 -25.06 -2.93 -0.32
CA PHE A 106 -23.91 -3.00 -1.23
C PHE A 106 -23.29 -1.63 -1.47
N ALA A 107 -22.05 -1.64 -1.95
CA ALA A 107 -21.34 -0.45 -2.46
C ALA A 107 -20.64 -0.78 -3.76
N VAL A 108 -20.46 0.24 -4.60
CA VAL A 108 -19.71 0.15 -5.86
C VAL A 108 -18.60 1.17 -5.84
N ASP A 109 -17.36 0.69 -6.00
CA ASP A 109 -16.18 1.50 -6.27
C ASP A 109 -15.81 1.39 -7.75
N ALA A 110 -15.39 2.48 -8.38
CA ALA A 110 -15.06 2.52 -9.80
C ALA A 110 -13.69 3.12 -10.05
N VAL A 111 -12.89 2.42 -10.84
CA VAL A 111 -11.59 2.86 -11.34
C VAL A 111 -11.66 2.94 -12.85
N VAL A 112 -11.41 4.13 -13.41
CA VAL A 112 -11.61 4.40 -14.84
C VAL A 112 -10.34 5.00 -15.44
N PHE A 113 -9.88 4.37 -16.51
CA PHE A 113 -8.81 4.83 -17.41
C PHE A 113 -9.33 4.78 -18.84
N SER A 114 -10.08 5.80 -19.26
CA SER A 114 -10.72 5.84 -20.58
C SER A 114 -10.88 7.27 -21.06
N THR A 115 -10.87 7.45 -22.38
CA THR A 115 -11.19 8.72 -23.03
C THR A 115 -12.69 8.99 -23.06
N GLU A 116 -13.51 7.94 -23.11
CA GLU A 116 -14.97 8.02 -23.17
C GLU A 116 -15.59 8.21 -21.78
N PHE A 117 -15.13 7.46 -20.81
CA PHE A 117 -15.63 7.53 -19.42
C PHE A 117 -14.83 8.55 -18.60
N ARG A 118 -15.27 9.79 -18.52
CA ARG A 118 -14.55 10.88 -17.84
C ARG A 118 -14.69 10.89 -16.32
N HIS A 119 -15.74 10.26 -15.78
CA HIS A 119 -16.07 10.32 -14.35
C HIS A 119 -16.34 8.94 -13.76
N SER A 120 -15.44 8.45 -12.93
CA SER A 120 -15.58 7.15 -12.26
C SER A 120 -16.85 7.05 -11.41
N LYS A 121 -17.24 8.11 -10.70
CA LYS A 121 -18.50 8.15 -9.93
C LYS A 121 -19.74 7.91 -10.78
N PHE A 122 -19.76 8.42 -12.02
CA PHE A 122 -20.88 8.21 -12.92
C PHE A 122 -21.02 6.74 -13.33
N VAL A 123 -19.91 6.07 -13.62
CA VAL A 123 -19.89 4.63 -13.92
C VAL A 123 -20.38 3.84 -12.69
N ALA A 124 -19.89 4.17 -11.49
CA ALA A 124 -20.35 3.54 -10.24
C ALA A 124 -21.86 3.70 -10.02
N TYR A 125 -22.42 4.88 -10.35
CA TYR A 125 -23.86 5.10 -10.23
C TYR A 125 -24.66 4.28 -11.25
N LYS A 126 -24.18 4.11 -12.49
CA LYS A 126 -24.84 3.25 -13.47
C LYS A 126 -24.86 1.78 -13.05
N VAL A 127 -23.74 1.28 -12.53
CA VAL A 127 -23.69 -0.07 -11.93
C VAL A 127 -24.69 -0.20 -10.79
N LYS A 128 -24.70 0.77 -9.87
CA LYS A 128 -25.66 0.82 -8.75
C LYS A 128 -27.11 0.83 -9.25
N ASP A 129 -27.43 1.66 -10.25
CA ASP A 129 -28.80 1.79 -10.77
C ASP A 129 -29.25 0.47 -11.43
N ALA A 130 -28.38 -0.20 -12.20
CA ALA A 130 -28.66 -1.49 -12.81
C ALA A 130 -29.01 -2.58 -11.75
N ILE A 131 -28.24 -2.63 -10.65
CA ILE A 131 -28.50 -3.57 -9.54
C ILE A 131 -29.83 -3.26 -8.84
N VAL A 132 -30.07 -1.98 -8.53
CA VAL A 132 -31.31 -1.54 -7.87
C VAL A 132 -32.52 -1.85 -8.72
N ASP A 133 -32.45 -1.59 -10.03
CA ASP A 133 -33.57 -1.80 -10.94
C ASP A 133 -33.82 -3.29 -11.20
N TYR A 134 -32.77 -4.14 -11.25
CA TYR A 134 -32.91 -5.58 -11.29
C TYR A 134 -33.81 -6.11 -10.14
N PHE A 135 -33.52 -5.72 -8.91
CA PHE A 135 -34.31 -6.14 -7.76
C PHE A 135 -35.70 -5.51 -7.71
N ARG A 136 -35.81 -4.22 -8.07
CA ARG A 136 -37.09 -3.51 -8.09
C ARG A 136 -38.07 -4.12 -9.09
N GLU A 137 -37.62 -4.48 -10.28
CA GLU A 137 -38.43 -5.14 -11.30
C GLU A 137 -38.87 -6.54 -10.87
N LYS A 138 -37.98 -7.26 -10.19
CA LYS A 138 -38.24 -8.64 -9.78
C LYS A 138 -39.06 -8.76 -8.52
N THR A 139 -38.86 -7.91 -7.53
CA THR A 139 -39.40 -8.08 -6.17
C THR A 139 -40.24 -6.89 -5.69
N GLY A 140 -40.26 -5.76 -6.42
CA GLY A 140 -40.83 -4.50 -5.97
C GLY A 140 -39.99 -3.77 -4.92
N ASN A 141 -38.94 -4.39 -4.39
CA ASN A 141 -38.05 -3.84 -3.38
C ASN A 141 -36.64 -3.63 -3.94
N ARG A 142 -35.74 -3.01 -3.16
CA ARG A 142 -34.35 -2.81 -3.57
C ARG A 142 -33.39 -3.01 -2.38
N PRO A 143 -32.16 -3.48 -2.62
CA PRO A 143 -31.11 -3.49 -1.60
C PRO A 143 -30.68 -2.09 -1.21
N SER A 144 -30.16 -1.94 -0.01
CA SER A 144 -29.63 -0.67 0.50
C SER A 144 -28.24 -0.38 -0.04
N VAL A 145 -27.93 0.89 -0.29
CA VAL A 145 -26.57 1.32 -0.65
C VAL A 145 -25.88 1.85 0.60
N ARG A 146 -24.75 1.23 0.97
CA ARG A 146 -24.01 1.57 2.18
C ARG A 146 -22.52 1.62 1.88
N ILE A 147 -21.93 2.81 1.91
CA ILE A 147 -20.52 3.02 1.54
C ILE A 147 -19.57 2.42 2.59
N ASN A 148 -19.90 2.61 3.87
CA ASN A 148 -19.07 2.11 4.96
C ASN A 148 -19.52 0.71 5.36
N ASN A 149 -18.61 -0.26 5.27
CA ASN A 149 -18.83 -1.65 5.64
C ASN A 149 -20.11 -2.27 5.03
N PRO A 150 -20.26 -2.29 3.69
CA PRO A 150 -21.38 -2.95 3.01
C PRO A 150 -21.32 -4.46 3.21
N ASP A 151 -22.45 -5.13 2.98
CA ASP A 151 -22.48 -6.60 2.96
C ASP A 151 -21.85 -7.14 1.67
N LEU A 152 -21.99 -6.43 0.55
CA LEU A 152 -21.32 -6.74 -0.71
C LEU A 152 -20.58 -5.50 -1.25
N ALA A 153 -19.28 -5.56 -1.32
CA ALA A 153 -18.45 -4.55 -1.98
C ALA A 153 -18.14 -4.98 -3.41
N LEU A 154 -18.35 -4.07 -4.36
CA LEU A 154 -18.13 -4.27 -5.79
C LEU A 154 -17.08 -3.29 -6.30
N ASN A 155 -16.26 -3.74 -7.24
CA ASN A 155 -15.32 -2.91 -7.95
C ASN A 155 -15.55 -3.04 -9.45
N ILE A 156 -15.78 -1.91 -10.14
CA ILE A 156 -15.76 -1.87 -11.59
C ILE A 156 -14.49 -1.19 -12.09
N HIS A 157 -13.72 -1.89 -12.90
CA HIS A 157 -12.51 -1.38 -13.54
C HIS A 157 -12.77 -1.21 -15.04
N VAL A 158 -12.54 0.00 -15.54
CA VAL A 158 -12.69 0.35 -16.96
C VAL A 158 -11.33 0.77 -17.50
N THR A 159 -10.87 0.10 -18.54
CA THR A 159 -9.67 0.46 -19.30
C THR A 159 -10.07 0.58 -20.76
N GLU A 160 -10.13 1.81 -21.28
CA GLU A 160 -10.72 2.18 -22.56
C GLU A 160 -12.15 1.62 -22.69
N ASP A 161 -12.39 0.62 -23.56
CA ASP A 161 -13.68 -0.05 -23.79
C ASP A 161 -13.86 -1.34 -22.96
N LYS A 162 -12.81 -1.79 -22.25
CA LYS A 162 -12.82 -3.05 -21.48
C LYS A 162 -13.26 -2.79 -20.05
N CYS A 163 -14.32 -3.44 -19.65
CA CYS A 163 -14.91 -3.36 -18.32
C CYS A 163 -14.78 -4.70 -17.59
N THR A 164 -14.37 -4.65 -16.35
CA THR A 164 -14.32 -5.81 -15.45
C THR A 164 -15.09 -5.47 -14.18
N LEU A 165 -16.16 -6.20 -13.91
CA LEU A 165 -16.86 -6.13 -12.63
C LEU A 165 -16.36 -7.25 -11.73
N SER A 166 -15.98 -6.89 -10.49
CA SER A 166 -15.43 -7.83 -9.51
C SER A 166 -16.12 -7.67 -8.15
N LEU A 167 -16.19 -8.75 -7.41
CA LEU A 167 -16.48 -8.73 -5.98
C LEU A 167 -15.19 -8.39 -5.22
N ASP A 168 -15.26 -7.51 -4.23
CA ASP A 168 -14.15 -7.21 -3.32
C ASP A 168 -14.21 -8.16 -2.12
N SER A 169 -13.34 -9.17 -2.11
CA SER A 169 -13.30 -10.16 -1.04
C SER A 169 -12.65 -9.65 0.24
N SER A 170 -11.90 -8.56 0.17
CA SER A 170 -11.17 -8.02 1.31
C SER A 170 -12.02 -7.16 2.25
N GLY A 171 -13.01 -6.45 1.70
CA GLY A 171 -13.81 -5.47 2.45
C GLY A 171 -13.00 -4.21 2.77
N GLU A 172 -12.57 -4.02 4.00
CA GLU A 172 -11.63 -2.97 4.34
C GLU A 172 -10.25 -3.26 3.73
N SER A 173 -9.53 -2.22 3.29
CA SER A 173 -8.21 -2.40 2.66
C SER A 173 -7.24 -3.20 3.54
N LEU A 174 -6.49 -4.15 2.95
CA LEU A 174 -5.64 -5.10 3.67
C LEU A 174 -4.45 -4.44 4.40
N HIS A 175 -4.05 -3.20 4.04
CA HIS A 175 -3.05 -2.47 4.79
C HIS A 175 -3.51 -2.20 6.23
N ARG A 176 -4.81 -2.06 6.46
CA ARG A 176 -5.38 -1.94 7.81
C ARG A 176 -5.38 -3.30 8.48
N ARG A 177 -4.20 -3.70 8.99
CA ARG A 177 -4.00 -5.01 9.64
C ARG A 177 -4.90 -5.19 10.86
N GLY A 178 -5.10 -4.12 11.65
CA GLY A 178 -5.84 -4.14 12.91
C GLY A 178 -4.97 -3.92 14.15
N TYR A 179 -3.66 -4.11 14.08
CA TYR A 179 -2.75 -3.88 15.21
C TYR A 179 -2.50 -2.39 15.51
N ARG A 180 -2.69 -1.50 14.54
CA ARG A 180 -2.47 -0.06 14.72
C ARG A 180 -3.59 0.53 15.58
N GLN A 181 -3.29 0.81 16.83
CA GLN A 181 -4.22 1.44 17.78
C GLN A 181 -4.16 2.96 17.66
N GLU A 182 -2.95 3.49 17.53
CA GLU A 182 -2.66 4.91 17.41
C GLU A 182 -1.68 5.16 16.26
N GLN A 183 -1.65 6.39 15.77
CA GLN A 183 -0.75 6.76 14.67
C GLN A 183 -0.15 8.15 14.88
N VAL A 184 1.07 8.32 14.37
CA VAL A 184 1.66 9.65 14.13
C VAL A 184 0.94 10.31 12.94
N GLU A 185 1.18 11.59 12.70
CA GLU A 185 0.45 12.35 11.66
C GLU A 185 0.64 11.80 10.22
N ALA A 186 1.78 11.17 9.90
CA ALA A 186 2.07 10.59 8.59
C ALA A 186 2.74 9.21 8.75
N PRO A 187 1.98 8.17 9.17
CA PRO A 187 2.55 6.84 9.35
C PRO A 187 2.86 6.21 7.98
N LEU A 188 3.94 5.43 7.93
CA LEU A 188 4.22 4.59 6.78
C LEU A 188 3.08 3.55 6.62
N ASN A 189 2.66 3.30 5.37
CA ASN A 189 1.67 2.30 5.07
C ASN A 189 2.23 0.88 5.32
N GLU A 190 1.46 0.00 5.93
CA GLU A 190 1.87 -1.35 6.33
C GLU A 190 2.26 -2.23 5.13
N VAL A 191 1.52 -2.13 4.04
CA VAL A 191 1.82 -2.85 2.78
C VAL A 191 3.15 -2.36 2.19
N LEU A 192 3.41 -1.05 2.22
CA LEU A 192 4.67 -0.50 1.74
C LEU A 192 5.83 -0.92 2.64
N ALA A 193 5.68 -0.88 3.96
CA ALA A 193 6.70 -1.33 4.91
C ALA A 193 7.04 -2.81 4.73
N ALA A 194 6.04 -3.68 4.62
CA ALA A 194 6.25 -5.10 4.34
C ALA A 194 6.97 -5.32 3.00
N GLY A 195 6.54 -4.61 1.95
CA GLY A 195 7.17 -4.67 0.64
C GLY A 195 8.64 -4.22 0.66
N MET A 196 8.95 -3.12 1.37
CA MET A 196 10.32 -2.68 1.57
C MET A 196 11.19 -3.76 2.22
N ILE A 197 10.70 -4.40 3.29
CA ILE A 197 11.42 -5.47 3.99
C ILE A 197 11.64 -6.67 3.07
N LEU A 198 10.59 -7.14 2.39
CA LEU A 198 10.68 -8.29 1.47
C LEU A 198 11.63 -8.04 0.29
N MET A 199 11.69 -6.80 -0.23
CA MET A 199 12.63 -6.41 -1.29
C MET A 199 14.10 -6.52 -0.88
N THR A 200 14.40 -6.39 0.41
CA THR A 200 15.78 -6.56 0.89
C THR A 200 16.25 -8.01 0.91
N GLY A 201 15.30 -8.95 0.80
CA GLY A 201 15.54 -10.39 0.96
C GLY A 201 15.61 -10.85 2.42
N TRP A 202 15.53 -9.93 3.39
CA TRP A 202 15.60 -10.28 4.80
C TRP A 202 14.33 -11.03 5.25
N LYS A 203 14.55 -12.17 5.92
CA LYS A 203 13.49 -13.04 6.47
C LYS A 203 13.73 -13.39 7.95
N GLY A 204 14.64 -12.67 8.64
CA GLY A 204 14.98 -12.90 10.04
C GLY A 204 16.37 -13.51 10.28
N GLU A 205 17.29 -13.44 9.32
CA GLU A 205 18.63 -14.05 9.42
C GLU A 205 19.61 -13.28 10.31
N CYS A 206 19.28 -12.04 10.64
CA CYS A 206 20.07 -11.16 11.51
C CYS A 206 19.16 -10.10 12.14
N ASP A 207 19.72 -9.29 13.03
CA ASP A 207 19.02 -8.15 13.63
C ASP A 207 18.58 -7.14 12.57
N LEU A 208 17.42 -6.49 12.78
CA LEU A 208 16.94 -5.40 11.96
C LEU A 208 16.89 -4.10 12.78
N ILE A 209 17.32 -3.00 12.17
CA ILE A 209 17.39 -1.69 12.81
C ILE A 209 16.57 -0.67 12.01
N ASP A 210 15.60 -0.03 12.66
CA ASP A 210 14.95 1.19 12.19
C ASP A 210 15.19 2.33 13.18
N PRO A 211 16.17 3.20 12.93
CA PRO A 211 16.58 4.25 13.87
C PRO A 211 15.65 5.47 13.89
N MET A 212 14.59 5.49 13.06
CA MET A 212 13.58 6.55 12.97
C MET A 212 12.20 5.93 12.76
N CYS A 213 11.81 5.02 13.67
CA CYS A 213 10.70 4.10 13.49
C CYS A 213 9.29 4.73 13.58
N GLY A 214 9.19 5.97 14.06
CA GLY A 214 7.90 6.65 14.21
C GLY A 214 6.92 5.83 15.06
N SER A 215 5.79 5.44 14.50
CA SER A 215 4.77 4.59 15.15
C SER A 215 5.08 3.10 15.13
N GLY A 216 6.29 2.68 14.73
CA GLY A 216 6.75 1.29 14.78
C GLY A 216 6.33 0.41 13.61
N THR A 217 5.93 0.98 12.45
CA THR A 217 5.40 0.19 11.32
C THR A 217 6.44 -0.80 10.77
N ILE A 218 7.66 -0.34 10.44
CA ILE A 218 8.73 -1.23 9.94
C ILE A 218 9.10 -2.29 10.99
N PRO A 219 9.35 -1.96 12.26
CA PRO A 219 9.62 -2.97 13.29
C PRO A 219 8.53 -4.03 13.45
N ILE A 220 7.25 -3.64 13.39
CA ILE A 220 6.14 -4.58 13.52
C ILE A 220 6.05 -5.50 12.29
N GLU A 221 6.01 -4.94 11.07
CA GLU A 221 5.95 -5.75 9.84
C GLU A 221 7.19 -6.68 9.74
N ALA A 222 8.37 -6.23 10.18
CA ALA A 222 9.57 -7.06 10.24
C ALA A 222 9.38 -8.25 11.22
N ALA A 223 8.85 -8.03 12.40
CA ALA A 223 8.58 -9.11 13.35
C ALA A 223 7.57 -10.13 12.81
N LEU A 224 6.50 -9.65 12.13
CA LEU A 224 5.52 -10.52 11.49
C LEU A 224 6.14 -11.33 10.34
N ILE A 225 7.07 -10.76 9.57
CA ILE A 225 7.80 -11.45 8.50
C ILE A 225 8.77 -12.48 9.10
N ALA A 226 9.58 -12.11 10.09
CA ALA A 226 10.56 -12.99 10.72
C ALA A 226 9.89 -14.22 11.32
N ARG A 227 8.78 -14.03 12.04
CA ARG A 227 8.01 -15.10 12.64
C ARG A 227 7.05 -15.80 11.69
N ASN A 228 6.90 -15.32 10.46
CA ASN A 228 5.92 -15.76 9.49
C ASN A 228 4.46 -15.72 10.00
N ILE A 229 4.12 -14.73 10.82
CA ILE A 229 2.75 -14.50 11.29
C ILE A 229 1.94 -13.86 10.15
N ALA A 230 0.79 -14.44 9.82
CA ALA A 230 -0.08 -13.91 8.78
C ALA A 230 -0.64 -12.52 9.15
N PRO A 231 -0.58 -11.50 8.26
CA PRO A 231 -1.04 -10.15 8.59
C PRO A 231 -2.55 -10.07 8.82
N GLY A 232 -3.32 -11.05 8.31
CA GLY A 232 -4.77 -11.13 8.46
C GLY A 232 -5.25 -11.49 9.86
N VAL A 233 -4.38 -12.03 10.73
CA VAL A 233 -4.75 -12.50 12.08
C VAL A 233 -5.31 -11.40 12.98
N PHE A 234 -4.94 -10.14 12.75
CA PHE A 234 -5.39 -8.99 13.54
C PHE A 234 -6.69 -8.36 13.02
N ARG A 235 -7.18 -8.81 11.88
CA ARG A 235 -8.40 -8.24 11.27
C ARG A 235 -9.66 -8.75 11.97
N LYS A 236 -10.65 -7.87 12.07
CA LYS A 236 -11.96 -8.22 12.65
C LYS A 236 -12.78 -9.09 11.70
N GLU A 237 -12.75 -8.76 10.41
CA GLU A 237 -13.54 -9.43 9.37
C GLU A 237 -12.92 -9.17 7.98
N PHE A 238 -13.25 -10.04 7.03
CA PHE A 238 -13.02 -9.86 5.61
C PHE A 238 -14.35 -9.70 4.88
N GLY A 239 -14.33 -9.09 3.68
CA GLY A 239 -15.54 -8.90 2.87
C GLY A 239 -16.23 -10.21 2.51
N PHE A 240 -15.45 -11.26 2.18
CA PHE A 240 -15.98 -12.56 1.80
C PHE A 240 -16.76 -13.29 2.92
N GLU A 241 -16.53 -12.94 4.19
CA GLU A 241 -17.26 -13.55 5.32
C GLU A 241 -18.77 -13.22 5.31
N LYS A 242 -19.16 -12.18 4.57
CA LYS A 242 -20.56 -11.76 4.41
C LYS A 242 -21.22 -12.35 3.15
N TRP A 243 -20.48 -13.07 2.32
CA TRP A 243 -21.00 -13.61 1.08
C TRP A 243 -21.89 -14.83 1.35
N LYS A 244 -22.89 -15.03 0.50
CA LYS A 244 -23.83 -16.16 0.61
C LYS A 244 -23.16 -17.53 0.55
N ASP A 245 -22.04 -17.63 -0.17
CA ASP A 245 -21.27 -18.84 -0.37
C ASP A 245 -20.06 -18.95 0.58
N PHE A 246 -20.03 -18.16 1.67
CA PHE A 246 -18.97 -18.23 2.67
C PHE A 246 -18.91 -19.61 3.32
N ASP A 247 -17.70 -20.16 3.39
CA ASP A 247 -17.40 -21.45 4.00
C ASP A 247 -16.61 -21.24 5.30
N GLN A 248 -17.31 -21.31 6.41
CA GLN A 248 -16.75 -21.07 7.74
C GLN A 248 -15.70 -22.14 8.11
N GLU A 249 -15.97 -23.44 7.83
CA GLU A 249 -15.07 -24.52 8.21
C GLU A 249 -13.74 -24.42 7.45
N LEU A 250 -13.81 -24.11 6.16
CA LEU A 250 -12.64 -23.87 5.32
C LEU A 250 -11.83 -22.66 5.84
N PHE A 251 -12.50 -21.56 6.18
CA PHE A 251 -11.80 -20.37 6.66
C PHE A 251 -11.19 -20.60 8.05
N ASP A 252 -11.89 -21.28 8.95
CA ASP A 252 -11.39 -21.64 10.28
C ASP A 252 -10.14 -22.53 10.19
N SER A 253 -10.08 -23.44 9.22
CA SER A 253 -8.89 -24.25 8.96
C SER A 253 -7.67 -23.42 8.55
N ILE A 254 -7.87 -22.36 7.76
CA ILE A 254 -6.81 -21.44 7.33
C ILE A 254 -6.41 -20.49 8.48
N TYR A 255 -7.40 -19.98 9.21
CA TYR A 255 -7.18 -19.04 10.31
C TYR A 255 -6.39 -19.66 11.47
N ASN A 256 -6.65 -20.93 11.78
CA ASN A 256 -6.01 -21.64 12.89
C ASN A 256 -4.72 -22.39 12.48
N ASP A 257 -4.33 -22.35 11.21
CA ASP A 257 -3.09 -22.96 10.75
C ASP A 257 -1.88 -22.07 11.09
N ASP A 258 -1.17 -22.44 12.16
CA ASP A 258 0.07 -21.81 12.59
C ASP A 258 1.32 -22.66 12.27
N SER A 259 1.16 -23.74 11.50
CA SER A 259 2.23 -24.68 11.16
C SER A 259 3.43 -24.04 10.46
N GLN A 260 3.23 -22.89 9.83
CA GLN A 260 4.27 -22.14 9.11
C GLN A 260 4.91 -21.03 9.97
N GLU A 261 4.47 -20.83 11.22
CA GLU A 261 5.11 -19.87 12.10
C GLU A 261 6.51 -20.34 12.50
N ARG A 262 7.41 -19.39 12.70
CA ARG A 262 8.82 -19.64 13.01
C ARG A 262 9.23 -18.97 14.31
N GLU A 263 10.19 -19.55 14.99
CA GLU A 263 10.91 -18.86 16.04
C GLU A 263 11.87 -17.82 15.44
N PHE A 264 12.07 -16.71 16.12
CA PHE A 264 12.96 -15.64 15.72
C PHE A 264 13.96 -15.38 16.85
N GLU A 265 15.22 -15.71 16.62
CA GLU A 265 16.29 -15.67 17.63
C GLU A 265 16.95 -14.28 17.73
N HIS A 266 16.83 -13.45 16.69
CA HIS A 266 17.40 -12.11 16.63
C HIS A 266 16.46 -11.06 17.24
N LYS A 267 16.85 -9.78 17.15
CA LYS A 267 16.06 -8.65 17.63
C LYS A 267 15.81 -7.61 16.55
N ILE A 268 14.73 -6.88 16.72
CA ILE A 268 14.36 -5.75 15.88
C ILE A 268 14.42 -4.49 16.75
N TYR A 269 15.27 -3.55 16.36
CA TYR A 269 15.48 -2.30 17.10
C TYR A 269 14.74 -1.17 16.40
N GLY A 270 13.70 -0.65 17.07
CA GLY A 270 12.94 0.52 16.61
C GLY A 270 13.24 1.70 17.53
N TYR A 271 13.93 2.72 17.01
CA TYR A 271 14.28 3.88 17.81
C TYR A 271 13.69 5.13 17.17
N ASP A 272 13.37 6.09 18.01
CA ASP A 272 12.92 7.42 17.60
C ASP A 272 13.37 8.46 18.64
N ASN A 273 13.59 9.69 18.22
CA ASN A 273 13.92 10.78 19.12
C ASN A 273 12.69 11.44 19.75
N ASN A 274 11.48 11.13 19.24
CA ASN A 274 10.23 11.69 19.70
C ASN A 274 9.58 10.76 20.75
N PRO A 275 9.46 11.18 22.02
CA PRO A 275 8.85 10.37 23.08
C PRO A 275 7.41 9.94 22.78
N LYS A 276 6.61 10.81 22.14
CA LYS A 276 5.23 10.50 21.77
C LYS A 276 5.16 9.44 20.67
N ALA A 277 6.05 9.50 19.67
CA ALA A 277 6.12 8.48 18.63
C ALA A 277 6.50 7.11 19.23
N ASN A 278 7.46 7.09 20.15
CA ASN A 278 7.87 5.87 20.85
C ASN A 278 6.75 5.28 21.73
N GLU A 279 5.96 6.11 22.44
CA GLU A 279 4.78 5.66 23.20
C GLU A 279 3.75 4.99 22.28
N ILE A 280 3.42 5.63 21.15
CA ILE A 280 2.53 5.05 20.12
C ILE A 280 3.09 3.73 19.59
N ALA A 281 4.40 3.67 19.32
CA ALA A 281 5.05 2.45 18.85
C ALA A 281 4.92 1.30 19.87
N ILE A 282 5.11 1.58 21.17
CA ILE A 282 4.93 0.59 22.24
C ILE A 282 3.50 0.02 22.25
N HIS A 283 2.47 0.88 22.13
CA HIS A 283 1.08 0.43 22.07
C HIS A 283 0.81 -0.45 20.85
N ASN A 284 1.31 -0.06 19.68
CA ASN A 284 1.14 -0.82 18.44
C ASN A 284 1.89 -2.17 18.48
N VAL A 285 3.13 -2.19 18.96
CA VAL A 285 3.94 -3.43 19.13
C VAL A 285 3.24 -4.40 20.09
N LYS A 286 2.68 -3.88 21.19
CA LYS A 286 1.90 -4.70 22.13
C LYS A 286 0.63 -5.25 21.49
N ALA A 287 -0.09 -4.43 20.73
CA ALA A 287 -1.30 -4.86 20.01
C ALA A 287 -1.01 -5.88 18.90
N ALA A 288 0.17 -5.82 18.30
CA ALA A 288 0.66 -6.80 17.34
C ALA A 288 1.22 -8.09 18.00
N GLY A 289 1.32 -8.14 19.33
CA GLY A 289 1.82 -9.32 20.07
C GLY A 289 3.31 -9.62 19.86
N VAL A 290 4.11 -8.66 19.38
CA VAL A 290 5.54 -8.84 19.02
C VAL A 290 6.50 -8.12 19.98
N SER A 291 6.08 -7.93 21.22
CA SER A 291 6.89 -7.23 22.25
C SER A 291 8.15 -7.98 22.66
N LYS A 292 8.26 -9.28 22.37
CA LYS A 292 9.46 -10.08 22.66
C LYS A 292 10.54 -9.89 21.59
N GLU A 293 10.15 -9.63 20.37
CA GLU A 293 11.01 -9.50 19.20
C GLU A 293 11.50 -8.06 19.01
N VAL A 294 10.68 -7.06 19.39
CA VAL A 294 10.92 -5.64 19.13
C VAL A 294 11.39 -4.91 20.37
N ILE A 295 12.53 -4.23 20.27
CA ILE A 295 13.10 -3.37 21.31
C ILE A 295 12.90 -1.92 20.87
N LEU A 296 12.14 -1.15 21.65
CA LEU A 296 11.87 0.26 21.40
C LEU A 296 12.60 1.14 22.42
N LYS A 297 13.24 2.23 21.95
CA LYS A 297 13.89 3.22 22.81
C LYS A 297 13.75 4.63 22.25
N ILE A 298 13.69 5.61 23.17
CA ILE A 298 13.83 7.03 22.83
C ILE A 298 15.32 7.32 22.76
N GLN A 299 15.85 7.38 21.54
CA GLN A 299 17.27 7.63 21.32
C GLN A 299 17.49 8.22 19.93
N PRO A 300 18.22 9.36 19.81
CA PRO A 300 18.56 9.89 18.51
C PRO A 300 19.59 9.00 17.82
N PHE A 301 19.52 8.93 16.48
CA PHE A 301 20.39 8.06 15.67
C PHE A 301 21.89 8.35 15.86
N GLN A 302 22.25 9.59 16.20
CA GLN A 302 23.63 9.97 16.51
C GLN A 302 24.24 9.16 17.64
N GLN A 303 23.43 8.72 18.60
CA GLN A 303 23.87 8.00 19.80
C GLN A 303 23.65 6.49 19.71
N PHE A 304 23.05 6.03 18.59
CA PHE A 304 22.76 4.60 18.43
C PHE A 304 24.07 3.84 18.14
N GLU A 305 24.33 2.80 18.92
CA GLU A 305 25.43 1.87 18.70
C GLU A 305 24.88 0.56 18.16
N GLN A 306 25.61 -0.05 17.24
CA GLN A 306 25.21 -1.32 16.63
C GLN A 306 25.21 -2.42 17.70
N PRO A 307 24.07 -3.13 17.89
CA PRO A 307 23.95 -4.12 18.98
C PRO A 307 24.56 -5.48 18.66
N ALA A 308 24.76 -5.81 17.38
CA ALA A 308 25.28 -7.09 16.91
C ALA A 308 26.29 -6.89 15.76
N GLU A 309 27.11 -7.92 15.50
CA GLU A 309 28.10 -7.85 14.40
C GLU A 309 27.45 -7.69 13.03
N LYS A 310 26.29 -8.34 12.80
CA LYS A 310 25.56 -8.26 11.55
C LYS A 310 24.12 -7.82 11.79
N SER A 311 23.72 -6.79 11.05
CA SER A 311 22.37 -6.24 11.09
C SER A 311 21.97 -5.73 9.70
N ILE A 312 20.69 -5.54 9.47
CA ILE A 312 20.18 -4.77 8.34
C ILE A 312 19.52 -3.49 8.85
N ILE A 313 19.82 -2.36 8.21
CA ILE A 313 19.19 -1.09 8.53
C ILE A 313 18.12 -0.81 7.47
N ILE A 314 16.86 -0.64 7.88
CA ILE A 314 15.75 -0.27 7.00
C ILE A 314 15.03 0.89 7.64
N THR A 315 15.00 2.05 6.96
CA THR A 315 14.44 3.26 7.57
C THR A 315 13.74 4.17 6.58
N ASN A 316 12.77 4.91 7.09
CA ASN A 316 12.01 5.94 6.40
C ASN A 316 12.17 7.29 7.12
N PRO A 317 13.28 8.01 6.89
CA PRO A 317 13.54 9.30 7.54
C PRO A 317 12.51 10.37 7.17
N PRO A 318 12.37 11.46 7.96
CA PRO A 318 11.51 12.58 7.61
C PRO A 318 11.86 13.19 6.24
N TYR A 319 10.84 13.66 5.51
CA TYR A 319 11.01 14.26 4.17
C TYR A 319 11.04 15.79 4.17
N GLY A 320 10.93 16.44 5.33
CA GLY A 320 11.06 17.88 5.46
C GLY A 320 9.77 18.69 5.42
N GLU A 321 8.60 18.06 5.52
CA GLU A 321 7.33 18.79 5.62
C GLU A 321 7.22 19.66 6.89
N ARG A 322 8.04 19.36 7.93
CA ARG A 322 8.03 19.98 9.27
C ARG A 322 9.40 20.38 9.78
N ILE A 323 10.43 20.19 8.99
CA ILE A 323 11.83 20.47 9.30
C ILE A 323 12.31 21.49 8.28
N SER A 324 13.13 22.47 8.71
CA SER A 324 13.75 23.40 7.75
C SER A 324 14.59 22.63 6.73
N THR A 325 14.80 23.21 5.55
CA THR A 325 15.61 22.55 4.51
C THR A 325 17.04 22.32 4.99
N GLU A 326 17.63 23.25 5.73
CA GLU A 326 18.99 23.14 6.27
C GLU A 326 19.08 22.02 7.32
N ASP A 327 18.14 21.93 8.26
CA ASP A 327 18.06 20.87 9.27
C ASP A 327 17.85 19.50 8.61
N LEU A 328 17.05 19.43 7.54
CA LEU A 328 16.81 18.21 6.79
C LEU A 328 18.09 17.70 6.10
N LEU A 329 18.78 18.56 5.38
CA LEU A 329 20.05 18.20 4.73
C LEU A 329 21.11 17.81 5.76
N GLY A 330 21.17 18.49 6.90
CA GLY A 330 22.00 18.14 8.05
C GLY A 330 21.67 16.76 8.61
N LEU A 331 20.38 16.40 8.70
CA LEU A 331 19.95 15.07 9.12
C LEU A 331 20.47 13.98 8.18
N TYR A 332 20.32 14.14 6.87
CA TYR A 332 20.79 13.12 5.91
C TYR A 332 22.33 13.05 5.84
N SER A 333 23.04 14.15 6.02
CA SER A 333 24.50 14.16 6.17
C SER A 333 24.92 13.36 7.42
N MET A 334 24.25 13.58 8.55
CA MET A 334 24.49 12.83 9.79
C MET A 334 24.21 11.33 9.60
N ILE A 335 23.09 10.97 8.93
CA ILE A 335 22.78 9.57 8.60
C ILE A 335 23.95 8.96 7.81
N GLY A 336 24.43 9.63 6.77
CA GLY A 336 25.54 9.15 5.96
C GLY A 336 26.83 8.94 6.75
N GLU A 337 27.19 9.87 7.62
CA GLU A 337 28.38 9.75 8.48
C GLU A 337 28.23 8.60 9.49
N ARG A 338 27.04 8.42 10.09
CA ARG A 338 26.79 7.29 11.00
C ARG A 338 26.91 5.94 10.29
N LEU A 339 26.30 5.83 9.08
CA LEU A 339 26.36 4.61 8.28
C LEU A 339 27.81 4.23 7.93
N LYS A 340 28.64 5.20 7.55
CA LYS A 340 30.06 4.97 7.19
C LYS A 340 30.90 4.46 8.35
N HIS A 341 30.68 5.01 9.56
CA HIS A 341 31.62 4.84 10.67
C HIS A 341 31.13 3.92 11.79
N ALA A 342 29.83 3.72 11.93
CA ALA A 342 29.25 2.94 13.02
C ALA A 342 28.57 1.64 12.56
N PHE A 343 28.33 1.45 11.26
CA PHE A 343 27.58 0.31 10.75
C PHE A 343 28.32 -0.45 9.64
N THR A 344 29.63 -0.42 9.65
CA THR A 344 30.46 -1.16 8.70
C THR A 344 30.15 -2.65 8.69
N GLY A 345 30.10 -3.28 7.53
CA GLY A 345 29.76 -4.72 7.38
C GLY A 345 28.27 -5.01 7.22
N ASN A 346 27.41 -3.98 7.19
CA ASN A 346 25.96 -4.11 7.06
C ASN A 346 25.43 -3.54 5.75
N ASP A 347 24.16 -3.82 5.48
CA ASP A 347 23.38 -3.17 4.43
C ASP A 347 22.41 -2.16 5.03
N ALA A 348 22.35 -0.96 4.46
CA ALA A 348 21.40 0.07 4.83
C ALA A 348 20.46 0.37 3.65
N TRP A 349 19.15 0.41 3.94
CA TRP A 349 18.11 0.71 2.99
C TRP A 349 17.31 1.93 3.45
N ILE A 350 17.24 2.95 2.61
CA ILE A 350 16.63 4.24 2.93
C ILE A 350 15.57 4.59 1.90
N LEU A 351 14.36 4.90 2.38
CA LEU A 351 13.28 5.45 1.55
C LEU A 351 13.31 6.98 1.63
N SER A 352 13.26 7.66 0.49
CA SER A 352 13.06 9.12 0.41
C SER A 352 12.57 9.50 -0.99
N TYR A 353 11.87 10.64 -1.12
CA TYR A 353 11.50 11.19 -2.42
C TYR A 353 12.43 12.32 -2.89
N ARG A 354 13.28 12.86 -2.00
CA ARG A 354 14.15 14.01 -2.29
C ARG A 354 15.54 13.55 -2.72
N GLU A 355 15.90 13.84 -3.96
CA GLU A 355 17.24 13.51 -4.50
C GLU A 355 18.33 14.26 -3.74
N GLU A 356 18.11 15.54 -3.40
CA GLU A 356 19.05 16.36 -2.64
C GLU A 356 19.38 15.79 -1.26
N CYS A 357 18.43 15.08 -0.64
CA CYS A 357 18.66 14.38 0.63
C CYS A 357 19.60 13.19 0.44
N PHE A 358 19.41 12.41 -0.62
CA PHE A 358 20.29 11.30 -0.93
C PHE A 358 21.72 11.73 -1.25
N ASP A 359 21.89 12.90 -1.89
CA ASP A 359 23.22 13.46 -2.17
C ASP A 359 24.00 13.78 -0.89
N GLN A 360 23.31 14.14 0.20
CA GLN A 360 23.93 14.41 1.50
C GLN A 360 24.43 13.16 2.22
N ILE A 361 23.91 11.97 1.92
CA ILE A 361 24.39 10.71 2.52
C ILE A 361 25.86 10.46 2.16
N GLY A 362 26.30 10.95 1.01
CA GLY A 362 27.70 10.86 0.58
C GLY A 362 28.21 9.42 0.37
N LEU A 363 27.30 8.46 0.17
CA LEU A 363 27.56 7.07 -0.20
C LEU A 363 26.97 6.78 -1.58
N LYS A 364 27.60 5.87 -2.32
CA LYS A 364 27.07 5.43 -3.61
C LYS A 364 26.10 4.28 -3.38
N PRO A 365 24.83 4.39 -3.82
CA PRO A 365 23.88 3.31 -3.69
C PRO A 365 24.25 2.13 -4.61
N SER A 366 24.05 0.91 -4.12
CA SER A 366 24.19 -0.33 -4.87
C SER A 366 22.94 -0.64 -5.69
N VAL A 367 21.76 -0.36 -5.11
CA VAL A 367 20.44 -0.57 -5.74
C VAL A 367 19.60 0.69 -5.57
N LYS A 368 18.75 0.96 -6.55
CA LYS A 368 17.74 2.02 -6.53
C LYS A 368 16.42 1.44 -7.03
N VAL A 369 15.39 1.47 -6.22
CA VAL A 369 14.05 0.96 -6.56
C VAL A 369 13.05 2.11 -6.45
N PRO A 370 12.30 2.44 -7.52
CA PRO A 370 11.22 3.41 -7.45
C PRO A 370 10.04 2.83 -6.67
N LEU A 371 9.54 3.56 -5.68
CA LEU A 371 8.38 3.19 -4.87
C LEU A 371 7.47 4.40 -4.68
N PHE A 372 6.22 4.17 -4.30
CA PHE A 372 5.26 5.23 -4.04
C PHE A 372 4.78 5.21 -2.59
N ASN A 373 5.01 6.30 -1.87
CA ASN A 373 4.45 6.52 -0.54
C ASN A 373 3.26 7.50 -0.65
N GLY A 374 2.05 6.94 -0.76
CA GLY A 374 0.87 7.73 -1.12
C GLY A 374 0.99 8.30 -2.53
N ALA A 375 0.99 9.64 -2.65
CA ALA A 375 1.18 10.35 -3.91
C ALA A 375 2.66 10.68 -4.22
N LEU A 376 3.55 10.47 -3.27
CA LEU A 376 4.97 10.81 -3.41
C LEU A 376 5.71 9.69 -4.16
N GLU A 377 6.38 10.04 -5.25
CA GLU A 377 7.31 9.17 -5.94
C GLU A 377 8.63 9.15 -5.19
N CYS A 378 8.92 8.03 -4.54
CA CYS A 378 10.08 7.83 -3.70
C CYS A 378 11.10 6.92 -4.39
N GLN A 379 12.32 6.92 -3.87
CA GLN A 379 13.33 5.93 -4.17
C GLN A 379 13.70 5.18 -2.89
N PHE A 380 13.77 3.87 -2.98
CA PHE A 380 14.30 2.99 -1.95
C PHE A 380 15.70 2.56 -2.38
N ARG A 381 16.73 3.02 -1.62
CA ARG A 381 18.14 2.86 -2.00
C ARG A 381 18.88 1.98 -1.02
N GLN A 382 19.62 1.01 -1.56
CA GLN A 382 20.57 0.19 -0.79
C GLN A 382 21.95 0.83 -0.77
N TYR A 383 22.58 0.82 0.39
CA TYR A 383 23.97 1.18 0.62
C TYR A 383 24.66 0.01 1.31
N GLN A 384 25.62 -0.61 0.63
CA GLN A 384 26.50 -1.62 1.20
C GLN A 384 27.60 -0.92 1.98
N LEU A 385 27.71 -1.20 3.27
CA LEU A 385 28.62 -0.54 4.20
C LEU A 385 29.84 -1.43 4.42
N PHE A 386 30.99 -1.00 3.92
CA PHE A 386 32.24 -1.75 3.99
C PHE A 386 33.37 -0.85 4.48
N ASP A 387 34.40 -1.44 5.06
CA ASP A 387 35.60 -0.72 5.44
C ASP A 387 36.52 -0.55 4.22
N GLY A 388 36.98 0.69 3.98
CA GLY A 388 37.89 1.00 2.89
C GLY A 388 37.28 1.64 1.64
N LYS A 389 38.03 1.58 0.50
CA LYS A 389 37.60 2.21 -0.75
C LYS A 389 36.74 1.29 -1.60
N TYR A 390 35.62 1.79 -2.13
CA TYR A 390 34.68 1.06 -3.00
C TYR A 390 35.36 0.22 -4.13
N LYS A 391 36.45 0.72 -4.70
CA LYS A 391 37.21 0.01 -5.75
C LYS A 391 37.88 -1.27 -5.25
N ALA A 392 38.33 -1.30 -3.99
CA ALA A 392 38.91 -2.48 -3.38
C ALA A 392 37.84 -3.51 -3.08
N PHE A 393 36.75 -3.09 -2.44
CA PHE A 393 35.60 -3.93 -2.13
C PHE A 393 35.01 -4.65 -3.36
N ARG A 394 34.86 -3.94 -4.49
CA ARG A 394 34.33 -4.52 -5.71
C ARG A 394 35.27 -5.58 -6.32
N LYS A 395 36.57 -5.40 -6.18
CA LYS A 395 37.57 -6.32 -6.71
C LYS A 395 37.58 -7.64 -5.93
N ASP A 396 37.31 -7.58 -4.62
CA ASP A 396 37.31 -8.74 -3.74
C ASP A 396 36.00 -9.56 -3.86
N ASN A 397 34.91 -8.94 -4.38
CA ASN A 397 33.57 -9.55 -4.51
C ASN A 397 33.14 -9.83 -5.96
N GLU A 398 34.02 -9.74 -6.97
CA GLU A 398 33.69 -10.05 -8.38
C GLU A 398 33.22 -11.49 -8.64
N GLY A 399 33.14 -12.36 -7.60
CA GLY A 399 32.65 -13.75 -7.67
C GLY A 399 31.21 -14.01 -7.19
N THR A 400 30.50 -13.02 -6.64
CA THR A 400 29.17 -13.19 -6.01
C THR A 400 28.08 -12.29 -6.60
N ASP A 401 28.21 -11.86 -7.84
CA ASP A 401 27.19 -11.05 -8.50
C ASP A 401 25.87 -11.85 -8.68
N PHE A 402 24.94 -11.61 -7.78
CA PHE A 402 23.51 -11.83 -7.99
C PHE A 402 23.04 -10.84 -9.08
N LYS A 403 23.14 -11.26 -10.33
CA LYS A 403 22.53 -10.50 -11.43
C LYS A 403 21.02 -10.64 -11.32
N PRO A 404 20.25 -9.54 -11.10
CA PRO A 404 18.82 -9.62 -11.31
C PRO A 404 18.60 -10.04 -12.78
N ARG A 405 17.85 -11.12 -12.99
CA ARG A 405 17.43 -11.56 -14.32
C ARG A 405 16.67 -10.40 -14.95
N ARG A 406 17.33 -9.68 -15.84
CA ARG A 406 16.64 -8.83 -16.82
C ARG A 406 15.83 -9.76 -17.69
N SER A 407 14.52 -9.64 -17.63
CA SER A 407 13.62 -10.23 -18.61
C SER A 407 14.03 -9.71 -20.00
N GLU A 408 14.57 -10.61 -20.81
CA GLU A 408 14.80 -10.39 -22.25
C GLU A 408 13.46 -10.51 -22.99
N GLU A 409 12.55 -9.59 -22.79
CA GLU A 409 11.39 -9.46 -23.68
C GLU A 409 10.87 -8.01 -23.69
N SER A 410 11.51 -7.21 -24.52
CA SER A 410 10.85 -6.12 -25.29
C SER A 410 11.85 -5.45 -26.22
N ARG A 411 12.32 -6.19 -27.22
CA ARG A 411 12.78 -5.57 -28.47
C ARG A 411 11.75 -5.90 -29.55
N PRO A 412 11.15 -4.92 -30.23
CA PRO A 412 10.26 -5.21 -31.35
C PRO A 412 11.06 -5.90 -32.45
N ARG A 413 10.63 -7.10 -32.85
CA ARG A 413 11.10 -7.80 -34.04
C ARG A 413 10.88 -6.92 -35.25
N ARG A 414 11.95 -6.44 -35.85
CA ARG A 414 11.92 -5.92 -37.22
C ARG A 414 11.68 -7.09 -38.16
N SER A 415 10.58 -7.03 -38.88
CA SER A 415 10.26 -7.93 -40.00
C SER A 415 11.37 -7.91 -41.04
N GLU A 416 11.88 -9.10 -41.36
CA GLU A 416 12.65 -9.36 -42.58
C GLU A 416 11.68 -9.31 -43.75
N ASP A 417 11.94 -8.38 -44.70
CA ASP A 417 11.61 -8.55 -46.09
C ASP A 417 12.42 -7.58 -46.97
N GLY A 418 13.03 -8.14 -48.02
CA GLY A 418 13.40 -7.37 -49.22
C GLY A 418 14.88 -7.08 -49.42
N ARG A 419 15.62 -8.02 -50.00
CA ARG A 419 16.90 -7.83 -50.76
C ARG A 419 16.66 -6.89 -52.00
N PRO A 420 17.72 -6.23 -52.60
CA PRO A 420 18.75 -6.99 -53.30
C PRO A 420 20.22 -6.51 -53.22
N ARG A 421 21.09 -7.44 -53.61
CA ARG A 421 22.53 -7.36 -53.73
C ARG A 421 23.03 -6.37 -54.79
N ARG A 422 24.25 -5.79 -54.58
CA ARG A 422 25.28 -5.64 -55.64
C ARG A 422 26.66 -5.39 -55.05
N PHE A 423 27.54 -6.25 -55.42
CA PHE A 423 28.95 -6.29 -55.77
C PHE A 423 29.78 -4.99 -55.72
N GLY A 424 31.06 -5.12 -55.25
CA GLY A 424 32.19 -4.31 -55.71
C GLY A 424 33.33 -4.18 -54.72
N ASP A 425 34.28 -5.08 -54.81
CA ASP A 425 35.75 -4.99 -54.69
C ASP A 425 36.46 -4.11 -53.63
N LYS A 426 37.42 -4.82 -52.95
CA LYS A 426 38.60 -4.33 -52.21
C LYS A 426 39.59 -3.65 -53.16
N PRO A 427 40.65 -2.93 -52.73
CA PRO A 427 41.70 -3.44 -51.85
C PRO A 427 42.31 -2.44 -50.85
N GLY A 428 43.08 -3.04 -49.92
CA GLY A 428 43.77 -2.43 -48.80
C GLY A 428 44.92 -1.46 -49.11
N PHE A 429 45.30 -0.77 -48.03
CA PHE A 429 46.65 -0.21 -47.93
C PHE A 429 47.16 -0.15 -46.47
N LYS A 430 48.46 -0.32 -46.37
CA LYS A 430 49.34 -0.65 -45.25
C LYS A 430 49.63 0.55 -44.32
N ARG A 431 50.09 0.17 -43.11
CA ARG A 431 50.84 0.89 -42.07
C ARG A 431 51.74 2.04 -42.56
N GLY A 432 51.84 3.08 -41.75
CA GLY A 432 52.88 4.05 -41.77
C GLY A 432 53.03 4.76 -40.45
N ASP A 433 54.09 4.41 -39.70
CA ASP A 433 54.61 5.14 -38.55
C ASP A 433 55.06 6.54 -38.91
N ARG A 434 54.88 7.51 -37.98
CA ARG A 434 55.80 8.68 -37.76
C ARG A 434 55.31 9.51 -36.55
N LYS A 435 56.07 9.44 -35.46
CA LYS A 435 57.07 10.38 -34.89
C LYS A 435 56.59 11.76 -34.48
N ASP A 436 56.74 11.98 -33.20
CA ASP A 436 57.11 13.13 -32.37
C ASP A 436 57.14 14.55 -32.97
N GLY A 437 56.64 15.50 -32.15
CA GLY A 437 56.98 16.92 -32.22
C GLY A 437 55.98 17.81 -31.45
N PRO A 438 56.35 19.01 -30.93
CA PRO A 438 56.40 19.24 -29.49
C PRO A 438 55.33 20.17 -28.94
N ARG A 439 55.27 20.20 -27.59
CA ARG A 439 54.54 21.14 -26.71
C ARG A 439 54.65 22.60 -27.18
N ARG A 440 53.55 23.33 -27.17
CA ARG A 440 53.51 24.78 -27.01
C ARG A 440 52.58 25.17 -25.88
N GLU A 441 53.20 25.76 -24.84
CA GLU A 441 52.56 26.57 -23.79
C GLU A 441 51.99 27.84 -24.42
N TRP A 442 50.81 28.26 -23.97
CA TRP A 442 50.34 29.62 -24.14
C TRP A 442 50.00 30.23 -22.79
N LYS A 443 50.67 31.37 -22.53
CA LYS A 443 50.52 32.26 -21.39
C LYS A 443 49.18 33.00 -21.45
N LYS A 444 48.71 33.38 -20.26
CA LYS A 444 47.70 34.42 -20.02
C LYS A 444 48.16 35.77 -20.53
N GLU A 445 47.22 36.52 -21.11
CA GLU A 445 47.24 38.00 -21.03
C GLU A 445 45.77 38.52 -21.17
N ASP A 446 45.54 39.61 -20.44
CA ASP A 446 44.32 40.35 -20.21
C ASP A 446 43.82 41.13 -21.43
N GLY A 447 42.49 41.46 -21.43
CA GLY A 447 42.09 42.73 -22.01
C GLY A 447 40.87 42.70 -22.96
N GLU A 448 39.87 43.40 -22.52
CA GLU A 448 38.91 44.26 -23.26
C GLU A 448 37.67 43.70 -23.94
N LYS A 449 36.60 44.34 -23.55
CA LYS A 449 35.23 44.36 -24.10
C LYS A 449 35.20 44.67 -25.59
N ARG A 450 34.37 43.98 -26.34
CA ARG A 450 33.66 44.54 -27.51
C ARG A 450 32.29 43.87 -27.73
N GLU A 451 31.28 44.72 -27.74
CA GLU A 451 29.93 44.47 -28.28
C GLU A 451 29.97 44.02 -29.73
N PHE A 452 29.12 43.08 -30.08
CA PHE A 452 28.64 42.97 -31.46
C PHE A 452 27.16 42.66 -31.51
N ARG A 453 26.43 43.60 -32.10
CA ARG A 453 25.04 43.53 -32.56
C ARG A 453 24.90 42.59 -33.77
N GLY A 454 23.74 41.93 -33.88
CA GLY A 454 23.24 41.45 -35.17
C GLY A 454 22.22 40.32 -34.97
N ARG A 455 20.95 40.63 -34.83
CA ARG A 455 19.82 40.54 -35.78
C ARG A 455 19.55 39.12 -36.32
N ARG A 456 18.36 38.52 -35.96
CA ARG A 456 17.15 38.38 -36.79
C ARG A 456 16.13 37.51 -36.05
N GLU A 457 14.95 38.02 -35.85
CA GLU A 457 13.64 37.75 -36.44
C GLU A 457 13.15 36.33 -36.12
N GLY A 458 12.05 36.06 -35.48
CA GLY A 458 10.81 36.75 -35.15
C GLY A 458 9.69 35.70 -35.20
N PHE A 459 8.86 35.64 -34.24
CA PHE A 459 7.42 35.39 -34.42
C PHE A 459 6.72 35.69 -33.09
N ASP A 460 6.01 36.78 -33.11
CA ASP A 460 4.88 37.23 -32.33
C ASP A 460 3.83 36.10 -32.14
N ASP A 461 2.92 36.05 -31.22
CA ASP A 461 2.22 37.12 -30.52
C ASP A 461 1.23 36.47 -29.57
N ARG A 462 1.01 37.01 -28.43
CA ARG A 462 -0.23 37.29 -27.71
C ARG A 462 -0.13 37.20 -26.20
N ARG A 463 0.35 38.26 -25.64
CA ARG A 463 -0.06 38.68 -24.28
C ARG A 463 -0.38 40.18 -24.35
N LYS A 464 -1.63 40.51 -24.16
CA LYS A 464 -2.07 41.86 -23.73
C LYS A 464 -3.15 41.70 -22.68
N ASN A 465 -2.81 42.18 -21.54
CA ASN A 465 -3.35 43.26 -20.72
C ASN A 465 -4.43 42.88 -19.72
N PHE A 466 -4.11 43.03 -18.48
CA PHE A 466 -4.84 43.96 -17.60
C PHE A 466 -3.94 44.34 -16.39
N GLU A 467 -3.43 45.59 -16.42
CA GLU A 467 -2.98 46.33 -15.26
C GLU A 467 -4.21 46.97 -14.57
N GLY A 468 -4.14 47.06 -13.26
CA GLY A 468 -4.86 48.12 -12.59
C GLY A 468 -5.47 47.79 -11.24
N LYS A 469 -4.77 48.14 -10.21
CA LYS A 469 -5.10 48.86 -8.97
C LYS A 469 -4.80 48.10 -7.68
N ARG A 470 -3.76 48.62 -7.02
CA ARG A 470 -3.50 48.50 -5.59
C ARG A 470 -4.62 49.13 -4.82
N ASP A 471 -5.09 48.46 -3.75
CA ASP A 471 -5.27 49.14 -2.47
C ASP A 471 -5.12 48.11 -1.34
N SER A 472 -4.45 48.58 -0.31
CA SER A 472 -4.05 47.99 0.94
C SER A 472 -5.23 47.59 1.82
N PHE A 473 -5.15 46.47 2.58
CA PHE A 473 -5.33 46.45 4.03
C PHE A 473 -5.15 45.04 4.60
N GLY A 474 -4.25 44.90 5.54
CA GLY A 474 -4.37 44.23 6.82
C GLY A 474 -4.56 42.71 6.88
N GLY A 475 -3.51 42.04 7.25
CA GLY A 475 -3.29 40.84 8.03
C GLY A 475 -4.42 39.95 8.50
N ARG A 476 -4.22 38.65 8.37
CA ARG A 476 -4.33 37.65 9.44
C ARG A 476 -4.28 36.21 8.91
N LYS A 477 -3.26 35.46 9.42
CA LYS A 477 -3.29 34.05 9.88
C LYS A 477 -3.83 32.93 8.99
N ALA A 478 -2.92 32.01 8.78
CA ALA A 478 -3.00 30.55 8.71
C ALA A 478 -4.37 29.90 8.96
N GLY A 479 -4.68 28.91 8.16
CA GLY A 479 -5.79 28.00 8.38
C GLY A 479 -5.87 26.94 7.29
N ASP A 480 -5.45 25.76 7.64
CA ASP A 480 -6.11 24.48 7.51
C ASP A 480 -6.18 23.77 6.15
N GLY A 481 -5.43 22.69 6.14
CA GLY A 481 -5.61 21.53 5.28
C GLY A 481 -7.02 20.97 5.39
N LYS A 482 -7.76 20.99 4.31
CA LYS A 482 -9.12 20.44 4.24
C LYS A 482 -9.07 18.95 3.94
N ASP A 483 -9.52 18.23 4.93
CA ASP A 483 -9.89 16.82 4.99
C ASP A 483 -10.85 16.43 3.84
N PHE A 484 -10.47 15.39 3.09
CA PHE A 484 -11.21 14.86 1.93
C PHE A 484 -12.55 14.19 2.28
N THR A 485 -12.94 14.20 3.55
CA THR A 485 -14.15 13.53 4.05
C THR A 485 -15.37 14.44 4.20
N ARG A 486 -15.26 15.74 3.94
CA ARG A 486 -16.36 16.70 4.18
C ARG A 486 -17.25 17.00 2.97
N GLU A 487 -16.88 16.64 1.77
CA GLU A 487 -17.72 16.92 0.58
C GLU A 487 -18.91 15.98 0.39
N PHE A 488 -18.95 14.84 1.06
CA PHE A 488 -20.04 13.85 0.91
C PHE A 488 -21.34 14.18 1.66
N LYS A 489 -21.36 15.23 2.48
CA LYS A 489 -22.56 15.55 3.30
C LYS A 489 -23.45 16.68 2.76
N LYS A 490 -23.08 17.35 1.68
CA LYS A 490 -23.84 18.53 1.19
C LYS A 490 -24.86 18.24 0.07
N ASP A 491 -24.80 17.10 -0.61
CA ASP A 491 -25.65 16.87 -1.79
C ASP A 491 -26.96 16.08 -1.50
N PHE A 492 -27.26 15.75 -0.25
CA PHE A 492 -28.48 15.00 0.10
C PHE A 492 -29.62 15.84 0.72
N LYS A 493 -29.57 17.17 0.61
CA LYS A 493 -30.66 18.05 1.06
C LYS A 493 -31.16 18.99 -0.04
N ARG A 494 -31.69 18.44 -1.13
CA ARG A 494 -32.56 19.19 -2.05
C ARG A 494 -33.37 18.23 -2.90
N SER A 495 -34.47 17.74 -2.35
CA SER A 495 -35.71 17.44 -3.06
C SER A 495 -36.75 17.02 -2.01
N ASP A 496 -37.41 17.95 -1.43
CA ASP A 496 -38.79 17.95 -0.97
C ASP A 496 -39.01 19.26 -0.22
N ASP A 497 -39.54 20.22 -0.92
CA ASP A 497 -40.37 21.25 -0.33
C ASP A 497 -41.17 21.96 -1.46
N SER A 498 -42.39 21.57 -1.57
CA SER A 498 -43.42 22.46 -2.12
C SER A 498 -44.60 22.50 -1.14
N ARG A 499 -44.89 23.74 -0.67
CA ARG A 499 -46.10 24.23 0.00
C ARG A 499 -46.11 24.30 1.52
N ARG A 500 -45.88 25.46 2.09
CA ARG A 500 -46.88 26.43 2.55
C ARG A 500 -46.25 27.52 3.41
N SER A 501 -46.66 28.74 3.07
CA SER A 501 -46.45 30.00 3.74
C SER A 501 -46.99 30.07 5.19
N GLY A 502 -46.31 30.83 6.05
CA GLY A 502 -46.83 31.27 7.34
C GLY A 502 -45.79 32.04 8.15
N ASP A 503 -45.87 33.34 8.09
CA ASP A 503 -45.18 34.30 8.97
C ASP A 503 -45.28 33.92 10.44
N PHE A 504 -44.18 34.07 11.22
CA PHE A 504 -44.24 34.72 12.53
C PHE A 504 -42.86 35.16 13.06
N LYS A 505 -42.88 36.24 13.81
CA LYS A 505 -41.88 37.19 14.24
C LYS A 505 -40.77 36.71 15.17
N ARG A 506 -39.68 37.48 15.13
CA ARG A 506 -38.56 37.58 16.08
C ARG A 506 -39.01 37.62 17.56
N GLY A 507 -38.23 36.95 18.40
CA GLY A 507 -38.18 37.14 19.84
C GLY A 507 -36.85 36.69 20.39
N GLU A 508 -36.04 37.66 20.82
CA GLU A 508 -34.84 37.49 21.63
C GLU A 508 -35.19 36.91 22.99
N PHE A 509 -34.41 35.96 23.51
CA PHE A 509 -34.18 35.89 24.96
C PHE A 509 -32.82 35.26 25.28
N LYS A 510 -32.10 35.96 26.14
CA LYS A 510 -30.81 35.61 26.75
C LYS A 510 -31.00 34.78 28.02
N LYS A 511 -29.97 33.94 28.32
CA LYS A 511 -29.48 33.50 29.65
C LYS A 511 -30.38 32.55 30.47
N ASP A 512 -29.92 31.48 31.06
CA ASP A 512 -28.91 31.28 32.09
C ASP A 512 -28.71 29.77 32.38
N PHE A 513 -27.48 29.41 32.70
CA PHE A 513 -27.05 28.10 33.16
C PHE A 513 -27.53 27.79 34.57
N LYS A 514 -27.97 26.53 34.81
CA LYS A 514 -27.74 25.82 36.08
C LYS A 514 -27.64 24.31 35.84
N ARG A 515 -26.52 23.73 36.31
CA ARG A 515 -26.29 22.28 36.45
C ARG A 515 -27.30 21.67 37.41
N SER A 516 -27.78 20.47 37.07
CA SER A 516 -28.25 19.52 38.08
C SER A 516 -27.92 18.09 37.56
N ASP A 517 -27.10 17.39 38.34
CA ASP A 517 -26.84 15.97 38.30
C ASP A 517 -28.15 15.25 38.61
N ASP A 518 -28.49 14.26 37.76
CA ASP A 518 -29.27 13.07 38.11
C ASP A 518 -29.65 12.31 36.83
N PHE A 519 -28.83 11.34 36.44
CA PHE A 519 -29.21 10.32 35.46
C PHE A 519 -29.14 8.92 36.11
N LYS A 520 -30.29 8.38 36.49
CA LYS A 520 -30.46 6.95 36.81
C LYS A 520 -30.73 6.19 35.54
N PRO A 521 -30.09 5.02 35.30
CA PRO A 521 -30.33 4.20 34.13
C PRO A 521 -31.69 3.47 34.25
N ARG A 522 -32.44 3.48 33.14
CA ARG A 522 -33.69 2.70 32.99
C ARG A 522 -33.38 1.24 32.72
N THR A 523 -33.97 0.34 33.50
CA THR A 523 -34.00 -1.09 33.30
C THR A 523 -34.83 -1.50 32.06
N PRO A 524 -34.39 -2.46 31.24
CA PRO A 524 -35.18 -2.98 30.12
C PRO A 524 -36.28 -3.92 30.61
N ARG A 525 -37.45 -3.87 29.94
CA ARG A 525 -38.56 -4.83 30.12
C ARG A 525 -38.19 -6.21 29.57
N PRO A 526 -38.64 -7.33 30.17
CA PRO A 526 -38.37 -8.67 29.67
C PRO A 526 -39.21 -8.97 28.42
N SER A 527 -38.54 -9.41 27.34
CA SER A 527 -39.17 -10.06 26.20
C SER A 527 -39.20 -11.58 26.43
N THR A 528 -40.36 -12.17 26.36
CA THR A 528 -40.56 -13.61 26.27
C THR A 528 -40.27 -14.03 24.84
N ASP A 529 -39.10 -14.64 24.60
CA ASP A 529 -38.90 -15.61 23.53
C ASP A 529 -37.59 -16.39 23.75
N ASP A 530 -37.65 -17.71 23.47
CA ASP A 530 -36.61 -18.70 23.75
C ASP A 530 -35.40 -18.50 22.83
N GLY A 531 -34.47 -17.62 23.20
CA GLY A 531 -33.25 -17.39 22.43
C GLY A 531 -32.06 -17.08 23.33
N ARG A 532 -31.12 -18.00 23.41
CA ARG A 532 -29.81 -17.71 24.03
C ARG A 532 -29.22 -16.45 23.46
N PRO A 533 -28.69 -15.51 24.26
CA PRO A 533 -28.10 -14.29 23.75
C PRO A 533 -26.86 -14.63 22.89
N ARG A 534 -26.87 -14.24 21.61
CA ARG A 534 -25.69 -14.26 20.76
C ARG A 534 -24.69 -13.28 21.35
N GLN A 535 -23.60 -13.78 21.89
CA GLN A 535 -22.46 -12.97 22.28
C GLN A 535 -21.92 -12.29 21.00
N ALA A 536 -21.74 -10.99 21.07
CA ALA A 536 -20.98 -10.28 20.04
C ALA A 536 -19.58 -10.90 19.94
N PRO A 537 -19.06 -11.21 18.75
CA PRO A 537 -17.74 -11.77 18.61
C PRO A 537 -16.71 -10.75 19.15
N GLY A 538 -16.05 -11.13 20.23
CA GLY A 538 -14.87 -10.45 20.73
C GLY A 538 -13.73 -10.56 19.70
N PRO A 539 -12.66 -9.74 19.84
CA PRO A 539 -11.53 -9.85 18.92
C PRO A 539 -10.96 -11.26 18.96
N ARG A 540 -10.95 -11.92 17.80
CA ARG A 540 -10.63 -13.36 17.64
C ARG A 540 -9.26 -13.76 18.21
N TYR A 541 -8.31 -12.83 18.29
CA TYR A 541 -6.94 -13.09 18.76
C TYR A 541 -6.79 -13.31 20.27
N LEU A 542 -7.83 -13.11 21.09
CA LEU A 542 -7.75 -13.32 22.54
C LEU A 542 -8.03 -14.76 23.01
N HIS A 543 -8.55 -15.64 22.15
CA HIS A 543 -8.98 -16.99 22.57
C HIS A 543 -8.19 -18.14 21.95
N ALA A 544 -7.33 -17.94 20.97
CA ALA A 544 -6.78 -19.04 20.17
C ALA A 544 -5.37 -19.54 20.56
N ARG A 545 -4.66 -18.96 21.55
CA ARG A 545 -3.25 -19.36 21.78
C ARG A 545 -2.87 -19.47 23.25
N ARG A 546 -3.57 -20.30 24.01
CA ARG A 546 -2.99 -20.90 25.24
C ARG A 546 -2.51 -22.30 24.87
N ARG A 547 -1.19 -22.50 24.84
CA ARG A 547 -0.60 -23.85 24.90
C ARG A 547 -1.01 -24.49 26.22
N PRO A 548 -1.31 -25.81 26.27
CA PRO A 548 -1.41 -26.54 27.53
C PRO A 548 -0.06 -26.43 28.23
N GLU A 549 -0.06 -25.99 29.47
CA GLU A 549 1.09 -26.14 30.35
C GLU A 549 1.33 -27.64 30.49
N GLU A 550 2.50 -28.15 30.10
CA GLU A 550 2.95 -29.50 30.42
C GLU A 550 3.16 -29.53 31.95
N ASP A 551 2.27 -30.22 32.65
CA ASP A 551 2.42 -30.60 34.05
C ASP A 551 3.65 -31.51 34.18
N ASN A 552 4.78 -30.94 34.52
CA ASN A 552 5.93 -31.66 35.04
C ASN A 552 5.69 -32.00 36.54
N ASN A 553 4.88 -33.00 36.83
CA ASN A 553 4.88 -33.69 38.07
C ASN A 553 5.97 -34.75 38.05
N GLN A 554 7.17 -34.39 38.49
CA GLN A 554 8.13 -35.37 38.99
C GLN A 554 7.71 -35.75 40.40
N GLU A 555 7.11 -36.92 40.54
CA GLU A 555 7.00 -37.62 41.82
C GLU A 555 8.38 -38.05 42.28
N ASN A 556 8.83 -37.41 43.39
CA ASN A 556 9.86 -37.97 44.23
C ASN A 556 9.28 -39.18 45.00
N ASN A 557 9.71 -40.39 44.71
CA ASN A 557 9.67 -41.51 45.64
C ASN A 557 11.09 -41.85 46.04
N GLN A 558 11.38 -41.52 47.31
CA GLN A 558 12.37 -42.20 48.10
C GLN A 558 11.77 -43.54 48.51
N ASP A 559 12.48 -44.62 48.22
CA ASP A 559 12.94 -45.68 49.13
C ASP A 559 14.00 -46.51 48.42
#